data_d66ba53fde4e9d63a580b6f37fb7d5c7
#
_entry.id   d66ba53fde4e9d63a580b6f37fb7d5c7
#
_cell.length_a   1.000
_cell.length_b   1.000
_cell.length_c   1.000
_cell.angle_alpha   90.00
_cell.angle_beta   90.00
_cell.angle_gamma   90.00
#
_symmetry.space_group_name_H-M   'P 1'
#
loop_
_entity.id
_entity.type
_entity.pdbx_description
1 polymer ?
#
loop_
_entity_poly.entity_id
_entity_poly.type
_entity_poly.pdbx_seq_one_letter_code
_entity_poly.pdbx_strand_id
1 'polypeptide(L)'
;TVLFSGLTKFNGSVMRYLESHEYTQMAGRAGRRGIDKIGYVIHCNNLFDYPALQDYRLMMSGSPKKIKSRFKISYNLILNIMHNEPDKLVEFIEKSLMQEDIESQIKNTSQEMAVVDERIFSINKGLSMLSTPLDVLEQYNKLITTIHQYGNKDRKKKSKEIKQIEEINPKIKQDIQFLTERNEFNQQYLEHKKFKSYAEGYVKESVDLVISILKQEKFVDEKDK
;
A
#
# COMPACT_ATOMS: atom_id res chain seq x y z
N THR A 1 34.31 8.13 23.36
CA THR A 1 33.14 8.78 24.00
C THR A 1 32.49 9.74 23.00
N VAL A 2 31.18 9.76 22.93
CA VAL A 2 30.38 10.74 22.19
C VAL A 2 29.50 11.49 23.18
N LEU A 3 29.46 12.83 23.04
CA LEU A 3 28.64 13.70 23.86
C LEU A 3 27.57 14.35 22.99
N PHE A 4 26.29 14.17 23.34
CA PHE A 4 25.19 14.89 22.71
C PHE A 4 24.85 16.14 23.52
N SER A 5 25.08 17.30 22.93
CA SER A 5 24.69 18.61 23.48
C SER A 5 23.27 19.02 23.02
N GLY A 6 22.60 18.18 22.25
CA GLY A 6 21.25 18.35 21.77
C GLY A 6 20.80 17.11 20.96
N LEU A 7 19.53 16.88 20.90
CA LEU A 7 18.93 15.74 20.16
C LEU A 7 18.04 16.20 18.99
N THR A 8 18.15 17.46 18.61
CA THR A 8 17.38 18.06 17.52
C THR A 8 18.27 18.43 16.34
N LYS A 9 17.69 18.45 15.15
CA LYS A 9 18.33 18.83 13.89
C LYS A 9 17.36 19.62 13.01
N PHE A 10 17.88 20.64 12.35
CA PHE A 10 17.14 21.36 11.31
C PHE A 10 17.16 20.55 10.00
N ASN A 11 15.98 20.29 9.44
CA ASN A 11 15.84 19.49 8.21
C ASN A 11 15.73 20.32 6.93
N GLY A 12 15.96 21.63 7.02
CA GLY A 12 15.77 22.60 5.91
C GLY A 12 14.47 23.39 6.01
N SER A 13 13.52 22.96 6.86
CA SER A 13 12.23 23.64 7.05
C SER A 13 11.90 23.84 8.53
N VAL A 14 12.07 22.80 9.35
CA VAL A 14 11.74 22.81 10.79
C VAL A 14 12.82 22.12 11.61
N MET A 15 12.88 22.47 12.91
CA MET A 15 13.65 21.70 13.90
C MET A 15 12.88 20.43 14.24
N ARG A 16 13.56 19.29 14.21
CA ARG A 16 13.00 17.98 14.60
C ARG A 16 14.00 17.18 15.43
N TYR A 17 13.52 16.20 16.15
CA TYR A 17 14.41 15.23 16.79
C TYR A 17 15.22 14.44 15.77
N LEU A 18 16.38 13.95 16.18
CA LEU A 18 17.20 13.04 15.38
C LEU A 18 16.42 11.79 15.05
N GLU A 19 16.50 11.35 13.80
CA GLU A 19 15.97 10.05 13.41
C GLU A 19 16.92 8.94 13.91
N SER A 20 16.40 7.72 14.06
CA SER A 20 17.16 6.58 14.57
C SER A 20 18.49 6.35 13.85
N HIS A 21 18.51 6.45 12.52
CA HIS A 21 19.74 6.28 11.74
C HIS A 21 20.76 7.41 11.98
N GLU A 22 20.31 8.67 12.15
CA GLU A 22 21.18 9.81 12.45
C GLU A 22 21.80 9.65 13.83
N TYR A 23 20.96 9.31 14.83
CA TYR A 23 21.44 9.03 16.19
C TYR A 23 22.44 7.87 16.19
N THR A 24 22.14 6.75 15.56
CA THR A 24 23.00 5.57 15.50
C THR A 24 24.34 5.86 14.82
N GLN A 25 24.33 6.64 13.74
CA GLN A 25 25.58 7.07 13.07
C GLN A 25 26.47 7.93 13.97
N MET A 26 25.88 8.84 14.73
CA MET A 26 26.59 9.70 15.67
C MET A 26 27.09 8.90 16.90
N ALA A 27 26.19 8.14 17.52
CA ALA A 27 26.49 7.29 18.68
C ALA A 27 27.52 6.19 18.33
N GLY A 28 27.47 5.64 17.13
CA GLY A 28 28.40 4.63 16.65
C GLY A 28 29.84 5.11 16.44
N ARG A 29 30.11 6.41 16.67
CA ARG A 29 31.46 6.95 16.74
C ARG A 29 32.08 6.85 18.14
N ALA A 30 31.31 6.34 19.10
CA ALA A 30 31.83 6.08 20.46
C ALA A 30 32.62 4.77 20.46
N GLY A 31 33.90 4.87 20.87
CA GLY A 31 34.80 3.72 20.85
C GLY A 31 35.45 3.46 19.48
N ARG A 32 36.61 2.82 19.50
CA ARG A 32 37.38 2.43 18.31
C ARG A 32 37.20 0.93 18.09
N ARG A 33 36.73 0.57 16.92
CA ARG A 33 36.50 -0.84 16.56
C ARG A 33 37.83 -1.64 16.65
N GLY A 34 37.76 -2.78 17.35
CA GLY A 34 38.91 -3.67 17.52
C GLY A 34 39.90 -3.23 18.60
N ILE A 35 39.74 -2.03 19.21
CA ILE A 35 40.63 -1.49 20.26
C ILE A 35 39.86 -1.32 21.57
N ASP A 36 38.76 -0.60 21.54
CA ASP A 36 37.95 -0.29 22.72
C ASP A 36 36.87 -1.37 22.93
N LYS A 37 36.76 -1.91 24.12
CA LYS A 37 35.73 -2.89 24.47
C LYS A 37 34.35 -2.27 24.65
N ILE A 38 34.30 -0.99 25.08
CA ILE A 38 33.07 -0.27 25.40
C ILE A 38 33.15 1.15 24.82
N GLY A 39 32.11 1.57 24.12
CA GLY A 39 31.91 2.96 23.71
C GLY A 39 30.92 3.66 24.63
N TYR A 40 31.23 4.86 25.07
CA TYR A 40 30.35 5.66 25.94
C TYR A 40 29.65 6.74 25.14
N VAL A 41 28.32 6.78 25.26
CA VAL A 41 27.46 7.83 24.71
C VAL A 41 26.81 8.56 25.87
N ILE A 42 27.02 9.86 25.97
CA ILE A 42 26.55 10.70 27.07
C ILE A 42 25.62 11.77 26.51
N HIS A 43 24.41 11.87 27.03
CA HIS A 43 23.48 12.93 26.74
C HIS A 43 23.60 14.01 27.79
N CYS A 44 23.95 15.24 27.37
CA CYS A 44 24.15 16.38 28.27
C CYS A 44 22.79 17.05 28.56
N ASN A 45 21.99 16.40 29.39
CA ASN A 45 20.61 16.78 29.67
C ASN A 45 20.42 18.14 30.36
N ASN A 46 21.51 18.73 30.81
CA ASN A 46 21.52 20.09 31.31
C ASN A 46 21.56 21.15 30.21
N LEU A 47 21.74 20.74 28.94
CA LEU A 47 21.87 21.64 27.80
C LEU A 47 20.62 21.63 26.88
N PHE A 48 19.70 20.71 27.09
CA PHE A 48 18.47 20.59 26.26
C PHE A 48 17.34 19.92 27.02
N ASP A 49 16.10 20.18 26.61
CA ASP A 49 14.91 19.52 27.13
C ASP A 49 14.80 18.08 26.66
N TYR A 50 14.34 17.18 27.53
CA TYR A 50 14.13 15.79 27.20
C TYR A 50 13.00 15.64 26.19
N PRO A 51 13.22 14.84 25.13
CA PRO A 51 12.12 14.35 24.31
C PRO A 51 11.11 13.56 25.14
N ALA A 52 9.88 13.46 24.69
CA ALA A 52 8.93 12.51 25.25
C ALA A 52 9.51 11.08 25.21
N LEU A 53 9.16 10.25 26.19
CA LEU A 53 9.73 8.90 26.32
C LEU A 53 9.58 8.05 25.06
N GLN A 54 8.48 8.24 24.32
CA GLN A 54 8.22 7.54 23.06
C GLN A 54 9.20 7.99 21.96
N ASP A 55 9.43 9.30 21.81
CA ASP A 55 10.36 9.85 20.82
C ASP A 55 11.80 9.44 21.15
N TYR A 56 12.15 9.42 22.43
CA TYR A 56 13.45 8.97 22.89
C TYR A 56 13.69 7.49 22.55
N ARG A 57 12.70 6.63 22.78
CA ARG A 57 12.77 5.22 22.41
C ARG A 57 12.87 5.01 20.91
N LEU A 58 12.06 5.72 20.11
CA LEU A 58 12.11 5.65 18.65
C LEU A 58 13.46 6.08 18.10
N MET A 59 14.04 7.13 18.65
CA MET A 59 15.37 7.61 18.27
C MET A 59 16.46 6.59 18.56
N MET A 60 16.45 5.97 19.75
CA MET A 60 17.50 5.05 20.19
C MET A 60 17.38 3.64 19.64
N SER A 61 16.18 3.14 19.44
CA SER A 61 15.90 1.73 19.07
C SER A 61 15.10 1.56 17.80
N GLY A 62 14.83 2.62 17.06
CA GLY A 62 14.09 2.58 15.81
C GLY A 62 14.85 1.84 14.70
N SER A 63 14.12 1.31 13.74
CA SER A 63 14.68 0.66 12.58
C SER A 63 15.43 1.64 11.68
N PRO A 64 16.55 1.24 11.07
CA PRO A 64 17.24 2.07 10.10
C PRO A 64 16.32 2.39 8.92
N LYS A 65 16.40 3.60 8.39
CA LYS A 65 15.68 3.96 7.18
C LYS A 65 16.14 3.06 6.03
N LYS A 66 15.19 2.40 5.39
CA LYS A 66 15.46 1.72 4.11
C LYS A 66 15.69 2.77 3.04
N ILE A 67 16.70 2.56 2.21
CA ILE A 67 16.91 3.35 1.01
C ILE A 67 15.71 3.11 0.10
N LYS A 68 15.01 4.19 -0.27
CA LYS A 68 13.92 4.16 -1.25
C LYS A 68 14.41 4.83 -2.52
N SER A 69 14.11 4.21 -3.64
CA SER A 69 14.39 4.80 -4.94
C SER A 69 13.65 6.13 -5.09
N ARG A 70 14.36 7.15 -5.57
CA ARG A 70 13.76 8.40 -6.09
C ARG A 70 13.81 8.44 -7.60
N PHE A 71 14.08 7.30 -8.21
CA PHE A 71 14.09 7.17 -9.65
C PHE A 71 12.70 7.50 -10.19
N LYS A 72 12.66 8.33 -11.21
CA LYS A 72 11.44 8.70 -11.94
C LYS A 72 11.73 8.59 -13.41
N ILE A 73 10.83 8.01 -14.15
CA ILE A 73 10.85 8.02 -15.60
C ILE A 73 10.58 9.46 -16.04
N SER A 74 11.61 10.12 -16.60
CA SER A 74 11.53 11.50 -17.05
C SER A 74 11.83 11.59 -18.55
N TYR A 75 11.32 12.64 -19.20
CA TYR A 75 11.59 12.89 -20.62
C TYR A 75 13.10 12.89 -20.95
N ASN A 76 13.89 13.60 -20.15
CA ASN A 76 15.35 13.67 -20.37
C ASN A 76 16.03 12.31 -20.24
N LEU A 77 15.59 11.47 -19.31
CA LEU A 77 16.14 10.12 -19.15
C LEU A 77 15.85 9.27 -20.39
N ILE A 78 14.60 9.26 -20.84
CA ILE A 78 14.20 8.49 -22.01
C ILE A 78 14.94 8.98 -23.26
N LEU A 79 14.98 10.30 -23.52
CA LEU A 79 15.71 10.87 -24.63
C LEU A 79 17.18 10.49 -24.61
N ASN A 80 17.85 10.57 -23.46
CA ASN A 80 19.26 10.20 -23.35
C ASN A 80 19.51 8.71 -23.63
N ILE A 81 18.64 7.84 -23.15
CA ILE A 81 18.78 6.39 -23.41
C ILE A 81 18.47 6.09 -24.87
N MET A 82 17.40 6.64 -25.44
CA MET A 82 17.04 6.46 -26.84
C MET A 82 18.14 6.98 -27.79
N HIS A 83 18.80 8.07 -27.43
CA HIS A 83 19.89 8.63 -28.22
C HIS A 83 21.14 7.74 -28.20
N ASN A 84 21.49 7.19 -27.02
CA ASN A 84 22.75 6.46 -26.84
C ASN A 84 22.59 4.94 -27.07
N GLU A 85 21.55 4.34 -26.52
CA GLU A 85 21.34 2.88 -26.50
C GLU A 85 19.84 2.56 -26.54
N PRO A 86 19.15 2.78 -27.68
CA PRO A 86 17.68 2.64 -27.77
C PRO A 86 17.18 1.24 -27.38
N ASP A 87 17.91 0.20 -27.72
CA ASP A 87 17.55 -1.19 -27.45
C ASP A 87 17.63 -1.57 -25.95
N LYS A 88 18.29 -0.74 -25.12
CA LYS A 88 18.51 -1.00 -23.70
C LYS A 88 17.55 -0.24 -22.77
N LEU A 89 16.60 0.51 -23.31
CA LEU A 89 15.70 1.32 -22.50
C LEU A 89 14.91 0.48 -21.48
N VAL A 90 14.33 -0.62 -21.93
CA VAL A 90 13.57 -1.53 -21.06
C VAL A 90 14.48 -2.19 -20.02
N GLU A 91 15.62 -2.72 -20.47
CA GLU A 91 16.61 -3.36 -19.59
C GLU A 91 17.12 -2.40 -18.49
N PHE A 92 17.37 -1.13 -18.85
CA PHE A 92 17.81 -0.11 -17.90
C PHE A 92 16.77 0.14 -16.81
N ILE A 93 15.49 0.21 -17.18
CA ILE A 93 14.41 0.47 -16.24
C ILE A 93 14.16 -0.76 -15.36
N GLU A 94 14.19 -1.97 -15.93
CA GLU A 94 14.03 -3.23 -15.21
C GLU A 94 15.13 -3.46 -14.16
N LYS A 95 16.34 -2.95 -14.39
CA LYS A 95 17.44 -3.01 -13.41
C LYS A 95 17.41 -1.90 -12.37
N SER A 96 16.40 -1.05 -12.37
CA SER A 96 16.29 0.04 -11.41
C SER A 96 15.77 -0.44 -10.04
N LEU A 97 16.16 0.25 -8.96
CA LEU A 97 15.58 0.02 -7.62
C LEU A 97 14.06 0.25 -7.58
N MET A 98 13.50 1.01 -8.54
CA MET A 98 12.06 1.19 -8.67
C MET A 98 11.37 -0.13 -9.06
N GLN A 99 11.98 -0.91 -9.97
CA GLN A 99 11.46 -2.22 -10.37
C GLN A 99 11.47 -3.19 -9.19
N GLU A 100 12.53 -3.18 -8.39
CA GLU A 100 12.63 -4.02 -7.17
C GLU A 100 11.54 -3.66 -6.14
N ASP A 101 11.26 -2.37 -5.95
CA ASP A 101 10.16 -1.90 -5.10
C ASP A 101 8.79 -2.36 -5.64
N ILE A 102 8.56 -2.28 -6.95
CA ILE A 102 7.32 -2.74 -7.62
C ILE A 102 7.16 -4.24 -7.46
N GLU A 103 8.18 -5.03 -7.71
CA GLU A 103 8.15 -6.49 -7.54
C GLU A 103 7.86 -6.91 -6.10
N SER A 104 8.44 -6.20 -5.14
CA SER A 104 8.14 -6.39 -3.72
C SER A 104 6.67 -6.12 -3.40
N GLN A 105 6.09 -5.04 -3.96
CA GLN A 105 4.68 -4.71 -3.80
C GLN A 105 3.77 -5.77 -4.45
N ILE A 106 4.08 -6.21 -5.67
CA ILE A 106 3.35 -7.28 -6.38
C ILE A 106 3.36 -8.57 -5.56
N LYS A 107 4.51 -8.93 -5.00
CA LYS A 107 4.66 -10.12 -4.14
C LYS A 107 3.79 -10.01 -2.89
N ASN A 108 3.85 -8.88 -2.18
CA ASN A 108 3.05 -8.66 -0.97
C ASN A 108 1.55 -8.69 -1.30
N THR A 109 1.11 -7.98 -2.34
CA THR A 109 -0.29 -7.98 -2.79
C THR A 109 -0.76 -9.39 -3.18
N SER A 110 0.11 -10.19 -3.83
CA SER A 110 -0.21 -11.58 -4.17
C SER A 110 -0.39 -12.46 -2.95
N GLN A 111 0.37 -12.23 -1.87
CA GLN A 111 0.19 -12.93 -0.59
C GLN A 111 -1.13 -12.51 0.09
N GLU A 112 -1.45 -11.20 0.10
CA GLU A 112 -2.72 -10.69 0.62
C GLU A 112 -3.91 -11.26 -0.14
N MET A 113 -3.83 -11.33 -1.47
CA MET A 113 -4.86 -11.95 -2.31
C MET A 113 -5.08 -13.43 -1.95
N ALA A 114 -4.01 -14.18 -1.70
CA ALA A 114 -4.14 -15.60 -1.31
C ALA A 114 -4.88 -15.75 0.03
N VAL A 115 -4.58 -14.91 1.02
CA VAL A 115 -5.28 -14.90 2.33
C VAL A 115 -6.75 -14.55 2.16
N VAL A 116 -7.07 -13.54 1.34
CA VAL A 116 -8.46 -13.15 1.05
C VAL A 116 -9.21 -14.28 0.33
N ASP A 117 -8.57 -14.96 -0.62
CA ASP A 117 -9.17 -16.08 -1.37
C ASP A 117 -9.48 -17.27 -0.47
N GLU A 118 -8.57 -17.63 0.44
CA GLU A 118 -8.83 -18.66 1.47
C GLU A 118 -10.01 -18.28 2.36
N ARG A 119 -10.14 -17.00 2.71
CA ARG A 119 -11.27 -16.52 3.50
C ARG A 119 -12.58 -16.62 2.73
N ILE A 120 -12.62 -16.20 1.47
CA ILE A 120 -13.77 -16.34 0.56
C ILE A 120 -14.18 -17.82 0.44
N PHE A 121 -13.20 -18.71 0.28
CA PHE A 121 -13.47 -20.16 0.21
C PHE A 121 -14.12 -20.67 1.49
N SER A 122 -13.61 -20.29 2.66
CA SER A 122 -14.18 -20.65 3.95
C SER A 122 -15.61 -20.15 4.14
N ILE A 123 -15.89 -18.89 3.74
CA ILE A 123 -17.22 -18.30 3.82
C ILE A 123 -18.18 -19.00 2.85
N ASN A 124 -17.76 -19.31 1.63
CA ASN A 124 -18.57 -20.04 0.65
C ASN A 124 -18.94 -21.44 1.15
N LYS A 125 -18.01 -22.12 1.83
CA LYS A 125 -18.33 -23.38 2.50
C LYS A 125 -19.36 -23.19 3.62
N GLY A 126 -19.26 -22.12 4.41
CA GLY A 126 -20.25 -21.75 5.39
C GLY A 126 -21.62 -21.49 4.76
N LEU A 127 -21.68 -20.67 3.69
CA LEU A 127 -22.91 -20.37 2.95
C LEU A 127 -23.59 -21.61 2.39
N SER A 128 -22.83 -22.61 1.94
CA SER A 128 -23.40 -23.87 1.44
C SER A 128 -24.04 -24.76 2.53
N MET A 129 -23.75 -24.48 3.80
CA MET A 129 -24.32 -25.20 4.95
C MET A 129 -25.52 -24.50 5.58
N LEU A 130 -25.87 -23.28 5.10
CA LEU A 130 -27.00 -22.54 5.62
C LEU A 130 -28.34 -23.18 5.22
N SER A 131 -29.36 -22.96 6.05
CA SER A 131 -30.71 -23.42 5.73
C SER A 131 -31.41 -22.52 4.71
N THR A 132 -30.96 -21.28 4.57
CA THR A 132 -31.51 -20.30 3.62
C THR A 132 -30.81 -20.45 2.27
N PRO A 133 -31.53 -20.65 1.14
CA PRO A 133 -30.93 -20.72 -0.18
C PRO A 133 -30.22 -19.42 -0.57
N LEU A 134 -29.10 -19.54 -1.29
CA LEU A 134 -28.23 -18.40 -1.65
C LEU A 134 -28.97 -17.37 -2.52
N ASP A 135 -29.81 -17.79 -3.43
CA ASP A 135 -30.63 -16.93 -4.31
C ASP A 135 -31.58 -16.05 -3.48
N VAL A 136 -32.19 -16.62 -2.42
CA VAL A 136 -33.06 -15.90 -1.51
C VAL A 136 -32.25 -14.88 -0.67
N LEU A 137 -31.04 -15.23 -0.23
CA LEU A 137 -30.15 -14.33 0.47
C LEU A 137 -29.73 -13.16 -0.44
N GLU A 138 -29.39 -13.42 -1.69
CA GLU A 138 -29.01 -12.38 -2.65
C GLU A 138 -30.19 -11.46 -2.99
N GLN A 139 -31.38 -12.01 -3.16
CA GLN A 139 -32.60 -11.22 -3.36
C GLN A 139 -32.90 -10.34 -2.14
N TYR A 140 -32.82 -10.89 -0.93
CA TYR A 140 -33.03 -10.17 0.31
C TYR A 140 -32.00 -9.06 0.49
N ASN A 141 -30.72 -9.33 0.24
CA ASN A 141 -29.65 -8.33 0.32
C ASN A 141 -29.91 -7.18 -0.66
N LYS A 142 -30.26 -7.49 -1.90
CA LYS A 142 -30.59 -6.48 -2.92
C LYS A 142 -31.75 -5.61 -2.50
N LEU A 143 -32.80 -6.19 -1.92
CA LEU A 143 -33.98 -5.45 -1.46
C LEU A 143 -33.63 -4.50 -0.31
N ILE A 144 -32.85 -4.94 0.68
CA ILE A 144 -32.46 -4.12 1.83
C ILE A 144 -31.57 -2.96 1.39
N THR A 145 -30.60 -3.22 0.54
CA THR A 145 -29.61 -2.20 0.11
C THR A 145 -30.24 -1.16 -0.82
N THR A 146 -31.23 -1.54 -1.63
CA THR A 146 -31.85 -0.64 -2.61
C THR A 146 -33.17 0.00 -2.13
N ILE A 147 -33.73 -0.40 -1.00
CA ILE A 147 -35.05 0.08 -0.53
C ILE A 147 -35.14 1.61 -0.41
N HIS A 148 -34.02 2.26 -0.09
CA HIS A 148 -33.98 3.72 0.07
C HIS A 148 -34.01 4.49 -1.26
N GLN A 149 -33.73 3.82 -2.38
CA GLN A 149 -33.72 4.40 -3.72
C GLN A 149 -35.12 4.46 -4.36
N TYR A 150 -36.09 3.75 -3.76
CA TYR A 150 -37.44 3.69 -4.30
C TYR A 150 -38.35 4.79 -3.73
N GLY A 151 -39.31 5.26 -4.54
CA GLY A 151 -40.35 6.17 -4.12
C GLY A 151 -41.32 5.52 -3.12
N ASN A 152 -42.08 6.36 -2.38
CA ASN A 152 -42.93 5.92 -1.26
C ASN A 152 -43.89 4.75 -1.56
N LYS A 153 -44.43 4.68 -2.79
CA LYS A 153 -45.38 3.62 -3.20
C LYS A 153 -44.66 2.27 -3.38
N ASP A 154 -43.54 2.30 -4.09
CA ASP A 154 -42.76 1.09 -4.37
C ASP A 154 -42.01 0.61 -3.13
N ARG A 155 -41.55 1.54 -2.29
CA ARG A 155 -40.95 1.24 -0.99
C ARG A 155 -41.87 0.44 -0.08
N LYS A 156 -43.16 0.78 -0.04
CA LYS A 156 -44.18 0.00 0.71
C LYS A 156 -44.34 -1.42 0.18
N LYS A 157 -44.32 -1.58 -1.16
CA LYS A 157 -44.41 -2.90 -1.81
C LYS A 157 -43.16 -3.74 -1.48
N LYS A 158 -41.96 -3.15 -1.63
CA LYS A 158 -40.69 -3.83 -1.31
C LYS A 158 -40.55 -4.16 0.16
N SER A 159 -41.05 -3.32 1.05
CA SER A 159 -41.08 -3.60 2.50
C SER A 159 -41.95 -4.79 2.84
N LYS A 160 -43.06 -5.00 2.13
CA LYS A 160 -43.89 -6.21 2.29
C LYS A 160 -43.18 -7.45 1.81
N GLU A 161 -42.51 -7.36 0.68
CA GLU A 161 -41.70 -8.46 0.10
C GLU A 161 -40.58 -8.89 1.07
N ILE A 162 -39.88 -7.93 1.69
CA ILE A 162 -38.86 -8.19 2.73
C ILE A 162 -39.47 -8.96 3.89
N LYS A 163 -40.62 -8.51 4.40
CA LYS A 163 -41.30 -9.17 5.54
C LYS A 163 -41.72 -10.61 5.20
N GLN A 164 -42.23 -10.85 3.99
CA GLN A 164 -42.60 -12.19 3.55
C GLN A 164 -41.37 -13.12 3.50
N ILE A 165 -40.23 -12.63 3.02
CA ILE A 165 -38.99 -13.40 2.99
C ILE A 165 -38.52 -13.70 4.43
N GLU A 166 -38.60 -12.75 5.36
CA GLU A 166 -38.24 -12.94 6.75
C GLU A 166 -39.17 -13.95 7.48
N GLU A 167 -40.48 -13.96 7.18
CA GLU A 167 -41.43 -14.91 7.73
C GLU A 167 -41.15 -16.36 7.27
N ILE A 168 -40.78 -16.53 5.98
CA ILE A 168 -40.45 -17.84 5.42
C ILE A 168 -39.10 -18.34 5.91
N ASN A 169 -38.13 -17.40 6.12
CA ASN A 169 -36.76 -17.74 6.50
C ASN A 169 -36.36 -17.04 7.80
N PRO A 170 -36.72 -17.58 9.00
CA PRO A 170 -36.50 -16.91 10.28
C PRO A 170 -35.04 -16.57 10.61
N LYS A 171 -34.07 -17.31 10.04
CA LYS A 171 -32.63 -17.12 10.25
C LYS A 171 -31.96 -16.16 9.25
N ILE A 172 -32.70 -15.65 8.26
CA ILE A 172 -32.15 -14.87 7.16
C ILE A 172 -31.34 -13.64 7.62
N LYS A 173 -31.72 -13.03 8.75
CA LYS A 173 -31.01 -11.89 9.36
C LYS A 173 -29.63 -12.27 9.92
N GLN A 174 -29.44 -13.53 10.29
CA GLN A 174 -28.12 -14.05 10.70
C GLN A 174 -27.34 -14.51 9.47
N ASP A 175 -28.02 -15.20 8.57
CA ASP A 175 -27.41 -15.79 7.38
C ASP A 175 -26.89 -14.71 6.41
N ILE A 176 -27.55 -13.53 6.36
CA ILE A 176 -27.14 -12.41 5.51
C ILE A 176 -25.74 -11.86 5.86
N GLN A 177 -25.28 -12.05 7.10
CA GLN A 177 -23.96 -11.60 7.54
C GLN A 177 -22.85 -12.32 6.76
N PHE A 178 -23.02 -13.62 6.49
CA PHE A 178 -22.07 -14.38 5.66
C PHE A 178 -22.00 -13.87 4.22
N LEU A 179 -23.16 -13.51 3.65
CA LEU A 179 -23.21 -12.94 2.31
C LEU A 179 -22.55 -11.57 2.26
N THR A 180 -22.77 -10.73 3.26
CA THR A 180 -22.15 -9.40 3.37
C THR A 180 -20.65 -9.53 3.51
N GLU A 181 -20.16 -10.39 4.40
CA GLU A 181 -18.75 -10.68 4.60
C GLU A 181 -18.10 -11.19 3.30
N ARG A 182 -18.75 -12.13 2.59
CA ARG A 182 -18.28 -12.61 1.28
C ARG A 182 -18.12 -11.47 0.28
N ASN A 183 -19.09 -10.57 0.21
CA ASN A 183 -19.08 -9.47 -0.73
C ASN A 183 -17.97 -8.45 -0.42
N GLU A 184 -17.72 -8.18 0.86
CA GLU A 184 -16.62 -7.32 1.31
C GLU A 184 -15.25 -7.92 0.93
N PHE A 185 -15.03 -9.21 1.18
CA PHE A 185 -13.79 -9.88 0.77
C PHE A 185 -13.64 -9.98 -0.76
N ASN A 186 -14.73 -10.20 -1.50
CA ASN A 186 -14.69 -10.15 -2.95
C ASN A 186 -14.30 -8.76 -3.47
N GLN A 187 -14.80 -7.70 -2.84
CA GLN A 187 -14.42 -6.34 -3.19
C GLN A 187 -12.93 -6.08 -2.90
N GLN A 188 -12.43 -6.50 -1.74
CA GLN A 188 -11.01 -6.41 -1.41
C GLN A 188 -10.14 -7.18 -2.41
N TYR A 189 -10.55 -8.40 -2.78
CA TYR A 189 -9.86 -9.19 -3.79
C TYR A 189 -9.78 -8.47 -5.14
N LEU A 190 -10.87 -7.86 -5.58
CA LEU A 190 -10.91 -7.09 -6.83
C LEU A 190 -10.02 -5.84 -6.78
N GLU A 191 -9.94 -5.17 -5.63
CA GLU A 191 -9.06 -4.02 -5.42
C GLU A 191 -7.59 -4.42 -5.49
N HIS A 192 -7.20 -5.49 -4.80
CA HIS A 192 -5.86 -6.05 -4.88
C HIS A 192 -5.50 -6.49 -6.29
N LYS A 193 -6.43 -7.13 -7.00
CA LYS A 193 -6.25 -7.56 -8.39
C LYS A 193 -6.02 -6.37 -9.32
N LYS A 194 -6.80 -5.29 -9.18
CA LYS A 194 -6.61 -4.05 -9.95
C LYS A 194 -5.25 -3.42 -9.66
N PHE A 195 -4.88 -3.33 -8.38
CA PHE A 195 -3.58 -2.79 -7.98
C PHE A 195 -2.43 -3.62 -8.57
N LYS A 196 -2.50 -4.94 -8.47
CA LYS A 196 -1.49 -5.83 -9.03
C LYS A 196 -1.34 -5.64 -10.55
N SER A 197 -2.45 -5.63 -11.28
CA SER A 197 -2.45 -5.41 -12.74
C SER A 197 -1.86 -4.04 -13.11
N TYR A 198 -2.21 -3.00 -12.35
CA TYR A 198 -1.63 -1.67 -12.52
C TYR A 198 -0.12 -1.66 -12.26
N ALA A 199 0.33 -2.29 -11.17
CA ALA A 199 1.75 -2.36 -10.83
C ALA A 199 2.57 -3.14 -11.88
N GLU A 200 2.03 -4.24 -12.40
CA GLU A 200 2.65 -5.04 -13.46
C GLU A 200 2.80 -4.26 -14.78
N GLY A 201 1.83 -3.40 -15.12
CA GLY A 201 1.85 -2.59 -16.35
C GLY A 201 2.58 -1.25 -16.20
N TYR A 202 2.78 -0.78 -14.98
CA TYR A 202 3.16 0.61 -14.68
C TYR A 202 4.39 1.10 -15.42
N VAL A 203 5.46 0.31 -15.43
CA VAL A 203 6.73 0.70 -16.06
C VAL A 203 6.56 0.85 -17.57
N LYS A 204 5.98 -0.17 -18.21
CA LYS A 204 5.78 -0.18 -19.66
C LYS A 204 4.85 0.95 -20.10
N GLU A 205 3.70 1.06 -19.47
CA GLU A 205 2.71 2.10 -19.79
C GLU A 205 3.27 3.51 -19.59
N SER A 206 4.07 3.72 -18.53
CA SER A 206 4.71 5.01 -18.27
C SER A 206 5.76 5.35 -19.35
N VAL A 207 6.53 4.39 -19.80
CA VAL A 207 7.51 4.56 -20.89
C VAL A 207 6.80 4.85 -22.21
N ASP A 208 5.80 4.05 -22.55
CA ASP A 208 5.04 4.20 -23.79
C ASP A 208 4.34 5.55 -23.85
N LEU A 209 3.78 6.02 -22.70
CA LEU A 209 3.18 7.35 -22.60
C LEU A 209 4.21 8.46 -22.86
N VAL A 210 5.38 8.40 -22.23
CA VAL A 210 6.42 9.42 -22.42
C VAL A 210 6.91 9.42 -23.86
N ILE A 211 7.14 8.26 -24.47
CA ILE A 211 7.53 8.15 -25.88
C ILE A 211 6.46 8.74 -26.80
N SER A 212 5.20 8.46 -26.54
CA SER A 212 4.09 9.00 -27.34
C SER A 212 4.04 10.53 -27.30
N ILE A 213 4.26 11.12 -26.13
CA ILE A 213 4.33 12.59 -25.96
C ILE A 213 5.56 13.16 -26.70
N LEU A 214 6.74 12.52 -26.56
CA LEU A 214 7.95 12.95 -27.26
C LEU A 214 7.80 12.92 -28.78
N LYS A 215 7.11 11.92 -29.33
CA LYS A 215 6.76 11.85 -30.76
C LYS A 215 5.77 12.96 -31.16
N GLN A 216 4.72 13.17 -30.37
CA GLN A 216 3.73 14.22 -30.61
C GLN A 216 4.39 15.61 -30.65
N GLU A 217 5.30 15.88 -29.73
CA GLU A 217 6.03 17.14 -29.63
C GLU A 217 7.25 17.21 -30.57
N LYS A 218 7.46 16.20 -31.43
CA LYS A 218 8.54 16.12 -32.43
C LYS A 218 9.97 16.15 -31.86
N PHE A 219 10.15 15.67 -30.64
CA PHE A 219 11.48 15.45 -30.06
C PHE A 219 12.11 14.14 -30.52
N VAL A 220 11.30 13.21 -31.01
CA VAL A 220 11.69 11.89 -31.52
C VAL A 220 10.95 11.64 -32.82
N ASP A 221 11.63 11.09 -33.82
CA ASP A 221 11.05 10.73 -35.11
C ASP A 221 10.16 9.47 -35.00
N GLU A 222 9.30 9.22 -36.02
CA GLU A 222 8.47 8.00 -36.08
C GLU A 222 9.28 6.69 -36.05
N LYS A 223 10.57 6.76 -36.37
CA LYS A 223 11.50 5.62 -36.37
C LYS A 223 12.28 5.45 -35.06
N ASP A 224 11.82 6.10 -33.98
CA ASP A 224 12.45 6.03 -32.65
C ASP A 224 13.92 6.48 -32.61
N LYS A 225 14.30 7.43 -33.47
CA LYS A 225 15.65 8.02 -33.55
C LYS A 225 15.63 9.50 -33.19
#